data_420951ae10e2d6e18fe108368abee0b4
#
_entry.id   420951ae10e2d6e18fe108368abee0b4
#
_cell.length_a   1.000
_cell.length_b   1.000
_cell.length_c   1.000
_cell.angle_alpha   90.00
_cell.angle_beta   90.00
_cell.angle_gamma   90.00
#
_symmetry.space_group_name_H-M   'P 1'
#
loop_
_entity.id
_entity.type
_entity.pdbx_description
1 polymer ?
#
loop_
_entity_poly.entity_id
_entity_poly.type
_entity_poly.pdbx_seq_one_letter_code
_entity_poly.pdbx_strand_id
1 'polypeptide(L)'
;MPRVAVLLPARDAARTVRAAAASILRQTERDLALVCVDDGSTDGTSEILVRLAERDRRVTVIRGPGQGIARALALGLDRCDADVVARMDADDVSHPRRLALQLEALEAEPALAAVGARVRLFPRRHVRGGMVRYAAWLNGLTTPGDVERDLLVESPLVHPAAAIRRTALQAAGGWREGPFPEDYDLWLRLAERGGRLTNLPPLLLDWRDSPRRLTRTDPRYALERHVALKCAFLARGPLARRREVALWGAGRTGKAFADALLARGVSVGLFVDVDRRKIGRTLRGAPVVGPGEVGRARGLPLLVAVGAPGARRLIRAELSRAGFRELRDYRCVA
;
A
#
# COMPACT_ATOMS: atom_id res chain seq x y z
N MET A 1 -0.67 18.79 23.37
CA MET A 1 -0.51 18.20 22.00
C MET A 1 -1.76 17.39 21.69
N PRO A 2 -2.30 17.45 20.47
CA PRO A 2 -3.44 16.62 20.10
C PRO A 2 -3.04 15.13 20.09
N ARG A 3 -4.01 14.24 20.33
CA ARG A 3 -3.78 12.79 20.26
C ARG A 3 -3.47 12.31 18.84
N VAL A 4 -4.01 12.99 17.83
CA VAL A 4 -3.82 12.66 16.42
C VAL A 4 -3.73 13.91 15.56
N ALA A 5 -2.76 13.95 14.64
CA ALA A 5 -2.71 14.93 13.57
C ALA A 5 -3.14 14.27 12.24
N VAL A 6 -4.14 14.85 11.58
CA VAL A 6 -4.60 14.38 10.27
C VAL A 6 -3.93 15.19 9.18
N LEU A 7 -3.17 14.53 8.32
CA LEU A 7 -2.47 15.14 7.20
C LEU A 7 -3.28 14.97 5.91
N LEU A 8 -3.70 16.11 5.34
CA LEU A 8 -4.56 16.21 4.16
C LEU A 8 -3.85 17.03 3.07
N PRO A 9 -3.11 16.42 2.14
CA PRO A 9 -2.65 17.10 0.95
C PRO A 9 -3.82 17.31 -0.03
N ALA A 10 -3.83 18.45 -0.68
CA ALA A 10 -4.83 18.83 -1.67
C ALA A 10 -4.17 19.49 -2.88
N ARG A 11 -4.66 19.17 -4.07
CA ARG A 11 -4.35 19.88 -5.30
C ARG A 11 -5.56 19.84 -6.22
N ASP A 12 -6.01 21.01 -6.65
CA ASP A 12 -7.18 21.18 -7.53
C ASP A 12 -8.41 20.37 -7.06
N ALA A 13 -8.74 20.53 -5.77
CA ALA A 13 -9.78 19.77 -5.06
C ALA A 13 -10.94 20.62 -4.57
N ALA A 14 -11.18 21.80 -5.14
CA ALA A 14 -12.20 22.75 -4.68
C ALA A 14 -13.60 22.14 -4.55
N ARG A 15 -13.93 21.14 -5.40
CA ARG A 15 -15.25 20.46 -5.39
C ARG A 15 -15.43 19.50 -4.22
N THR A 16 -14.35 19.03 -3.58
CA THR A 16 -14.39 17.90 -2.64
C THR A 16 -13.74 18.21 -1.30
N VAL A 17 -12.71 19.05 -1.25
CA VAL A 17 -11.89 19.30 -0.07
C VAL A 17 -12.69 19.76 1.14
N ARG A 18 -13.76 20.54 0.94
CA ARG A 18 -14.64 20.95 2.03
C ARG A 18 -15.33 19.75 2.71
N ALA A 19 -15.82 18.79 1.92
CA ALA A 19 -16.47 17.59 2.45
C ALA A 19 -15.45 16.69 3.16
N ALA A 20 -14.27 16.52 2.59
CA ALA A 20 -13.16 15.76 3.17
C ALA A 20 -12.75 16.34 4.53
N ALA A 21 -12.42 17.63 4.60
CA ALA A 21 -12.04 18.30 5.84
C ALA A 21 -13.16 18.27 6.89
N ALA A 22 -14.41 18.53 6.48
CA ALA A 22 -15.57 18.48 7.37
C ALA A 22 -15.79 17.07 7.95
N SER A 23 -15.48 16.00 7.20
CA SER A 23 -15.57 14.62 7.71
C SER A 23 -14.55 14.33 8.82
N ILE A 24 -13.40 14.99 8.78
CA ILE A 24 -12.38 14.93 9.83
C ILE A 24 -12.78 15.78 11.03
N LEU A 25 -13.22 17.01 10.83
CA LEU A 25 -13.61 17.91 11.93
C LEU A 25 -14.84 17.40 12.71
N ARG A 26 -15.63 16.50 12.13
CA ARG A 26 -16.77 15.81 12.76
C ARG A 26 -16.45 14.45 13.37
N GLN A 27 -15.18 14.05 13.47
CA GLN A 27 -14.81 12.81 14.15
C GLN A 27 -15.28 12.80 15.61
N THR A 28 -15.56 11.60 16.15
CA THR A 28 -15.86 11.41 17.60
C THR A 28 -14.64 11.70 18.47
N GLU A 29 -13.44 11.40 17.98
CA GLU A 29 -12.22 11.94 18.56
C GLU A 29 -12.17 13.46 18.32
N ARG A 30 -12.14 14.24 19.40
CA ARG A 30 -12.15 15.70 19.34
C ARG A 30 -10.75 16.31 19.49
N ASP A 31 -9.85 15.59 20.16
CA ASP A 31 -8.48 16.03 20.38
C ASP A 31 -7.61 15.69 19.15
N LEU A 32 -7.90 16.41 18.07
CA LEU A 32 -7.24 16.26 16.78
C LEU A 32 -6.75 17.63 16.25
N ALA A 33 -5.68 17.58 15.44
CA ALA A 33 -5.30 18.64 14.53
C ALA A 33 -5.53 18.20 13.07
N LEU A 34 -5.90 19.13 12.19
CA LEU A 34 -6.01 18.91 10.75
C LEU A 34 -4.99 19.79 10.02
N VAL A 35 -3.95 19.16 9.49
CA VAL A 35 -2.91 19.83 8.70
C VAL A 35 -3.23 19.64 7.21
N CYS A 36 -3.65 20.71 6.56
CA CYS A 36 -3.93 20.75 5.14
C CYS A 36 -2.73 21.31 4.38
N VAL A 37 -2.28 20.62 3.35
CA VAL A 37 -1.23 21.10 2.45
C VAL A 37 -1.81 21.34 1.07
N ASP A 38 -1.92 22.59 0.69
CA ASP A 38 -2.32 22.99 -0.67
C ASP A 38 -1.08 22.96 -1.58
N ASP A 39 -0.96 21.94 -2.42
CA ASP A 39 0.21 21.72 -3.28
C ASP A 39 0.08 22.46 -4.63
N GLY A 40 -0.11 23.79 -4.56
CA GLY A 40 -0.15 24.65 -5.73
C GLY A 40 -1.44 24.55 -6.53
N SER A 41 -2.61 24.54 -5.86
CA SER A 41 -3.92 24.55 -6.52
C SER A 41 -4.20 25.86 -7.25
N THR A 42 -4.99 25.75 -8.32
CA THR A 42 -5.41 26.89 -9.18
C THR A 42 -6.94 27.04 -9.30
N ASP A 43 -7.71 26.21 -8.59
CA ASP A 43 -9.17 26.06 -8.75
C ASP A 43 -10.01 26.57 -7.56
N GLY A 44 -9.44 27.37 -6.65
CA GLY A 44 -10.13 27.86 -5.45
C GLY A 44 -10.03 26.92 -4.23
N THR A 45 -9.22 25.84 -4.31
CA THR A 45 -8.95 24.96 -3.16
C THR A 45 -8.34 25.73 -1.99
N SER A 46 -7.35 26.61 -2.28
CA SER A 46 -6.63 27.39 -1.28
C SER A 46 -7.58 28.26 -0.46
N GLU A 47 -8.48 28.99 -1.11
CA GLU A 47 -9.46 29.87 -0.47
C GLU A 47 -10.44 29.11 0.42
N ILE A 48 -10.80 27.88 0.02
CA ILE A 48 -11.66 27.01 0.83
C ILE A 48 -10.93 26.59 2.10
N LEU A 49 -9.67 26.18 2.00
CA LEU A 49 -8.87 25.74 3.14
C LEU A 49 -8.58 26.89 4.10
N VAL A 50 -8.22 28.06 3.61
CA VAL A 50 -8.01 29.28 4.43
C VAL A 50 -9.27 29.60 5.22
N ARG A 51 -10.43 29.66 4.56
CA ARG A 51 -11.73 29.90 5.23
C ARG A 51 -12.09 28.82 6.28
N LEU A 52 -11.60 27.60 6.13
CA LEU A 52 -11.78 26.57 7.14
C LEU A 52 -10.89 26.84 8.36
N ALA A 53 -9.63 27.23 8.15
CA ALA A 53 -8.71 27.57 9.23
C ALA A 53 -9.17 28.81 10.05
N GLU A 54 -9.77 29.80 9.40
CA GLU A 54 -10.36 30.97 10.08
C GLU A 54 -11.53 30.58 11.02
N ARG A 55 -12.24 29.47 10.74
CA ARG A 55 -13.44 29.04 11.48
C ARG A 55 -13.18 27.96 12.51
N ASP A 56 -12.09 27.21 12.39
CA ASP A 56 -11.76 26.10 13.29
C ASP A 56 -10.25 26.08 13.60
N ARG A 57 -9.92 26.40 14.85
CA ARG A 57 -8.53 26.47 15.33
C ARG A 57 -7.73 25.16 15.22
N ARG A 58 -8.40 24.05 14.98
CA ARG A 58 -7.75 22.75 14.77
C ARG A 58 -7.16 22.64 13.37
N VAL A 59 -7.49 23.54 12.44
CA VAL A 59 -7.05 23.52 11.04
C VAL A 59 -5.82 24.40 10.87
N THR A 60 -4.77 23.82 10.32
CA THR A 60 -3.59 24.53 9.85
C THR A 60 -3.45 24.34 8.34
N VAL A 61 -3.19 25.42 7.60
CA VAL A 61 -3.00 25.38 6.15
C VAL A 61 -1.58 25.75 5.80
N ILE A 62 -0.95 24.92 4.96
CA ILE A 62 0.40 25.11 4.43
C ILE A 62 0.30 25.21 2.91
N ARG A 63 0.98 26.15 2.30
CA ARG A 63 1.14 26.24 0.85
C ARG A 63 2.37 25.50 0.42
N GLY A 64 2.20 24.51 -0.44
CA GLY A 64 3.27 23.76 -1.08
C GLY A 64 3.63 24.31 -2.46
N PRO A 65 4.78 23.92 -3.00
CA PRO A 65 5.30 24.45 -4.26
C PRO A 65 4.76 23.74 -5.52
N GLY A 66 3.77 22.87 -5.41
CA GLY A 66 3.23 22.12 -6.55
C GLY A 66 4.09 20.93 -7.00
N GLN A 67 4.86 20.33 -6.09
CA GLN A 67 5.84 19.29 -6.40
C GLN A 67 5.30 17.86 -6.24
N GLY A 68 4.02 17.71 -5.95
CA GLY A 68 3.35 16.41 -5.88
C GLY A 68 3.22 15.83 -4.47
N ILE A 69 2.49 14.71 -4.39
CA ILE A 69 1.96 14.18 -3.12
C ILE A 69 3.05 13.87 -2.09
N ALA A 70 4.16 13.26 -2.48
CA ALA A 70 5.21 12.87 -1.52
C ALA A 70 5.84 14.09 -0.84
N ARG A 71 6.09 15.17 -1.61
CA ARG A 71 6.60 16.45 -1.07
C ARG A 71 5.58 17.15 -0.19
N ALA A 72 4.32 17.18 -0.63
CA ALA A 72 3.25 17.76 0.17
C ALA A 72 3.11 17.04 1.52
N LEU A 73 3.20 15.71 1.52
CA LEU A 73 3.17 14.91 2.75
C LEU A 73 4.38 15.16 3.64
N ALA A 74 5.57 15.24 3.09
CA ALA A 74 6.78 15.55 3.86
C ALA A 74 6.67 16.95 4.50
N LEU A 75 6.26 17.96 3.73
CA LEU A 75 6.07 19.34 4.23
C LEU A 75 5.03 19.41 5.36
N GLY A 76 3.91 18.68 5.21
CA GLY A 76 2.87 18.66 6.23
C GLY A 76 3.26 17.88 7.48
N LEU A 77 4.09 16.84 7.35
CA LEU A 77 4.55 16.02 8.48
C LEU A 77 5.31 16.84 9.52
N ASP A 78 6.09 17.82 9.09
CA ASP A 78 6.84 18.73 9.98
C ASP A 78 5.93 19.58 10.89
N ARG A 79 4.65 19.70 10.54
CA ARG A 79 3.63 20.40 11.32
C ARG A 79 2.67 19.47 12.06
N CYS A 80 2.85 18.15 11.91
CA CYS A 80 2.06 17.15 12.64
C CYS A 80 2.69 16.91 14.02
N ASP A 81 2.25 17.67 15.01
CA ASP A 81 2.70 17.50 16.39
C ASP A 81 1.71 16.66 17.21
N ALA A 82 1.76 15.34 16.99
CA ALA A 82 0.94 14.34 17.67
C ALA A 82 1.65 12.98 17.63
N ASP A 83 1.31 12.06 18.55
CA ASP A 83 1.88 10.71 18.59
C ASP A 83 1.43 9.84 17.40
N VAL A 84 0.29 10.17 16.82
CA VAL A 84 -0.29 9.48 15.66
C VAL A 84 -0.52 10.46 14.53
N VAL A 85 -0.05 10.10 13.33
CA VAL A 85 -0.32 10.81 12.08
C VAL A 85 -1.31 10.01 11.25
N ALA A 86 -2.52 10.52 11.09
CA ALA A 86 -3.54 9.93 10.22
C ALA A 86 -3.53 10.60 8.84
N ARG A 87 -3.85 9.84 7.83
CA ARG A 87 -3.89 10.29 6.44
C ARG A 87 -5.33 10.57 6.00
N MET A 88 -5.51 11.56 5.12
CA MET A 88 -6.79 11.81 4.47
C MET A 88 -6.56 12.39 3.07
N ASP A 89 -7.27 11.88 2.05
CA ASP A 89 -7.30 12.51 0.73
C ASP A 89 -8.36 13.61 0.65
N ALA A 90 -8.09 14.63 -0.17
CA ALA A 90 -8.96 15.78 -0.33
C ALA A 90 -10.29 15.48 -1.04
N ASP A 91 -10.50 14.25 -1.50
CA ASP A 91 -11.68 13.83 -2.23
C ASP A 91 -12.45 12.65 -1.60
N ASP A 92 -11.97 12.14 -0.45
CA ASP A 92 -12.59 11.04 0.30
C ASP A 92 -13.51 11.54 1.41
N VAL A 93 -14.23 10.61 2.07
CA VAL A 93 -15.08 10.92 3.23
C VAL A 93 -14.79 9.94 4.36
N SER A 94 -14.38 10.47 5.51
CA SER A 94 -14.08 9.69 6.70
C SER A 94 -15.33 9.37 7.51
N HIS A 95 -15.46 8.13 7.97
CA HIS A 95 -16.51 7.77 8.93
C HIS A 95 -16.25 8.43 10.29
N PRO A 96 -17.27 8.88 11.04
CA PRO A 96 -17.09 9.65 12.29
C PRO A 96 -16.27 8.96 13.38
N ARG A 97 -16.28 7.63 13.45
CA ARG A 97 -15.55 6.84 14.47
C ARG A 97 -14.14 6.39 14.02
N ARG A 98 -13.68 6.79 12.83
CA ARG A 98 -12.42 6.27 12.28
C ARG A 98 -11.24 6.52 13.21
N LEU A 99 -11.01 7.78 13.57
CA LEU A 99 -9.83 8.14 14.37
C LEU A 99 -9.88 7.52 15.76
N ALA A 100 -11.04 7.53 16.43
CA ALA A 100 -11.18 6.92 17.75
C ALA A 100 -10.82 5.43 17.73
N LEU A 101 -11.37 4.67 16.78
CA LEU A 101 -11.10 3.22 16.67
C LEU A 101 -9.64 2.93 16.27
N GLN A 102 -9.02 3.78 15.45
CA GLN A 102 -7.62 3.61 15.07
C GLN A 102 -6.66 3.91 16.22
N LEU A 103 -6.95 4.93 17.04
CA LEU A 103 -6.17 5.22 18.25
C LEU A 103 -6.30 4.09 19.27
N GLU A 104 -7.53 3.61 19.52
CA GLU A 104 -7.79 2.47 20.40
C GLU A 104 -6.97 1.23 19.98
N ALA A 105 -6.96 0.90 18.70
CA ALA A 105 -6.18 -0.23 18.19
C ALA A 105 -4.66 -0.04 18.34
N LEU A 106 -4.15 1.16 18.08
CA LEU A 106 -2.74 1.48 18.29
C LEU A 106 -2.37 1.42 19.78
N GLU A 107 -3.23 1.87 20.69
CA GLU A 107 -3.00 1.80 22.13
C GLU A 107 -2.99 0.35 22.62
N ALA A 108 -3.94 -0.46 22.13
CA ALA A 108 -4.08 -1.87 22.54
C ALA A 108 -2.92 -2.76 22.06
N GLU A 109 -2.29 -2.45 20.92
CA GLU A 109 -1.19 -3.25 20.38
C GLU A 109 0.04 -2.37 20.04
N PRO A 110 1.01 -2.24 20.95
CA PRO A 110 2.22 -1.43 20.75
C PRO A 110 3.07 -1.82 19.54
N ALA A 111 3.00 -3.07 19.08
CA ALA A 111 3.73 -3.55 17.90
C ALA A 111 3.15 -3.04 16.58
N LEU A 112 1.92 -2.49 16.57
CA LEU A 112 1.35 -1.88 15.38
C LEU A 112 2.03 -0.56 15.05
N ALA A 113 2.66 -0.49 13.89
CA ALA A 113 3.23 0.73 13.33
C ALA A 113 2.19 1.56 12.59
N ALA A 114 1.24 0.90 11.91
CA ALA A 114 0.16 1.57 11.20
C ALA A 114 -1.13 0.73 11.19
N VAL A 115 -2.26 1.42 11.21
CA VAL A 115 -3.60 0.86 11.19
C VAL A 115 -4.40 1.51 10.08
N GLY A 116 -4.82 0.72 9.09
CA GLY A 116 -5.78 1.09 8.07
C GLY A 116 -7.21 0.78 8.51
N ALA A 117 -8.11 0.76 7.54
CA ALA A 117 -9.49 0.35 7.73
C ALA A 117 -10.08 -0.20 6.43
N ARG A 118 -11.19 -0.93 6.54
CA ARG A 118 -11.97 -1.32 5.36
C ARG A 118 -12.58 -0.08 4.72
N VAL A 119 -12.70 -0.13 3.40
CA VAL A 119 -13.16 0.99 2.58
C VAL A 119 -14.37 0.63 1.74
N ARG A 120 -15.19 1.64 1.43
CA ARG A 120 -16.30 1.54 0.48
C ARG A 120 -16.02 2.42 -0.72
N LEU A 121 -16.02 1.86 -1.92
CA LEU A 121 -15.82 2.63 -3.15
C LEU A 121 -17.04 3.46 -3.52
N PHE A 122 -16.82 4.70 -3.95
CA PHE A 122 -17.85 5.60 -4.49
C PHE A 122 -17.26 6.62 -5.50
N PRO A 123 -18.08 7.29 -6.30
CA PRO A 123 -19.46 6.97 -6.63
C PRO A 123 -19.53 5.73 -7.55
N ARG A 124 -20.57 4.93 -7.42
CA ARG A 124 -20.70 3.63 -8.14
C ARG A 124 -20.47 3.73 -9.65
N ARG A 125 -20.90 4.85 -10.27
CA ARG A 125 -20.74 5.07 -11.73
C ARG A 125 -19.29 5.10 -12.21
N HIS A 126 -18.33 5.40 -11.35
CA HIS A 126 -16.90 5.49 -11.71
C HIS A 126 -16.13 4.22 -11.37
N VAL A 127 -16.68 3.36 -10.51
CA VAL A 127 -15.99 2.18 -10.01
C VAL A 127 -15.78 1.15 -11.12
N ARG A 128 -14.54 0.74 -11.35
CA ARG A 128 -14.15 -0.27 -12.33
C ARG A 128 -13.90 -1.62 -11.67
N GLY A 129 -14.08 -2.71 -12.41
CA GLY A 129 -13.96 -4.07 -11.90
C GLY A 129 -12.59 -4.39 -11.26
N GLY A 130 -11.50 -3.79 -11.74
CA GLY A 130 -10.19 -3.89 -11.10
C GLY A 130 -10.19 -3.34 -9.67
N MET A 131 -10.77 -2.13 -9.48
CA MET A 131 -10.90 -1.51 -8.15
C MET A 131 -11.83 -2.30 -7.22
N VAL A 132 -12.91 -2.89 -7.75
CA VAL A 132 -13.78 -3.76 -6.95
C VAL A 132 -13.00 -4.94 -6.40
N ARG A 133 -12.22 -5.63 -7.25
CA ARG A 133 -11.40 -6.77 -6.83
C ARG A 133 -10.33 -6.37 -5.83
N TYR A 134 -9.67 -5.24 -6.07
CA TYR A 134 -8.64 -4.71 -5.15
C TYR A 134 -9.24 -4.37 -3.79
N ALA A 135 -10.34 -3.61 -3.75
CA ALA A 135 -11.01 -3.27 -2.50
C ALA A 135 -11.56 -4.51 -1.76
N ALA A 136 -12.08 -5.50 -2.48
CA ALA A 136 -12.54 -6.76 -1.88
C ALA A 136 -11.39 -7.53 -1.23
N TRP A 137 -10.24 -7.64 -1.91
CA TRP A 137 -9.03 -8.27 -1.38
C TRP A 137 -8.51 -7.51 -0.15
N LEU A 138 -8.33 -6.21 -0.26
CA LEU A 138 -7.82 -5.35 0.81
C LEU A 138 -8.73 -5.39 2.05
N ASN A 139 -10.04 -5.33 1.86
CA ASN A 139 -11.03 -5.42 2.94
C ASN A 139 -11.04 -6.80 3.63
N GLY A 140 -10.40 -7.81 3.06
CA GLY A 140 -10.18 -9.12 3.69
C GLY A 140 -8.92 -9.19 4.54
N LEU A 141 -8.04 -8.19 4.51
CA LEU A 141 -6.79 -8.15 5.28
C LEU A 141 -7.03 -7.46 6.63
N THR A 142 -7.63 -8.15 7.59
CA THR A 142 -8.09 -7.56 8.86
C THR A 142 -7.27 -7.96 10.08
N THR A 143 -6.24 -8.77 9.88
CA THR A 143 -5.27 -9.11 10.93
C THR A 143 -3.85 -8.75 10.49
N PRO A 144 -2.92 -8.52 11.43
CA PRO A 144 -1.53 -8.30 11.08
C PRO A 144 -0.92 -9.47 10.28
N GLY A 145 -1.32 -10.71 10.58
CA GLY A 145 -0.87 -11.89 9.85
C GLY A 145 -1.37 -11.92 8.38
N ASP A 146 -2.60 -11.44 8.12
CA ASP A 146 -3.10 -11.30 6.74
C ASP A 146 -2.28 -10.28 5.96
N VAL A 147 -1.98 -9.14 6.60
CA VAL A 147 -1.19 -8.07 5.97
C VAL A 147 0.24 -8.53 5.71
N GLU A 148 0.89 -9.18 6.67
CA GLU A 148 2.25 -9.73 6.51
C GLU A 148 2.31 -10.75 5.37
N ARG A 149 1.35 -11.67 5.33
CA ARG A 149 1.24 -12.71 4.28
C ARG A 149 1.10 -12.12 2.89
N ASP A 150 0.29 -11.07 2.75
CA ASP A 150 -0.08 -10.49 1.46
C ASP A 150 0.65 -9.16 1.16
N LEU A 151 1.62 -8.75 2.02
CA LEU A 151 2.37 -7.49 1.91
C LEU A 151 3.01 -7.29 0.53
N LEU A 152 3.48 -8.36 -0.10
CA LEU A 152 4.13 -8.31 -1.41
C LEU A 152 3.16 -8.55 -2.58
N VAL A 153 1.88 -8.81 -2.32
CA VAL A 153 0.87 -8.97 -3.37
C VAL A 153 0.52 -7.62 -3.98
N GLU A 154 0.11 -6.66 -3.13
CA GLU A 154 -0.22 -5.27 -3.50
C GLU A 154 -0.16 -4.41 -2.23
N SER A 155 -0.31 -3.07 -2.35
CA SER A 155 -0.38 -2.17 -1.20
C SER A 155 -1.50 -2.60 -0.24
N PRO A 156 -1.19 -3.04 1.00
CA PRO A 156 -2.16 -3.70 1.87
C PRO A 156 -3.01 -2.72 2.69
N LEU A 157 -2.66 -1.45 2.72
CA LEU A 157 -3.41 -0.39 3.37
C LEU A 157 -3.76 0.70 2.35
N VAL A 158 -5.00 1.18 2.38
CA VAL A 158 -5.41 2.37 1.63
C VAL A 158 -4.80 3.60 2.29
N HIS A 159 -4.01 4.35 1.55
CA HIS A 159 -3.26 5.49 2.08
C HIS A 159 -4.15 6.47 2.87
N PRO A 160 -5.27 7.00 2.32
CA PRO A 160 -6.15 7.91 3.05
C PRO A 160 -6.91 7.28 4.22
N ALA A 161 -6.86 5.96 4.39
CA ALA A 161 -7.46 5.27 5.53
C ALA A 161 -6.46 4.99 6.66
N ALA A 162 -5.18 5.29 6.50
CA ALA A 162 -4.15 4.91 7.45
C ALA A 162 -3.99 5.92 8.60
N ALA A 163 -3.72 5.39 9.80
CA ALA A 163 -3.17 6.09 10.96
C ALA A 163 -1.86 5.40 11.34
N ILE A 164 -0.80 6.17 11.56
CA ILE A 164 0.58 5.69 11.65
C ILE A 164 1.19 6.25 12.94
N ARG A 165 1.89 5.45 13.73
CA ARG A 165 2.69 5.97 14.84
C ARG A 165 3.74 6.92 14.32
N ARG A 166 3.81 8.14 14.87
CA ARG A 166 4.80 9.15 14.45
C ARG A 166 6.22 8.64 14.59
N THR A 167 6.54 7.95 15.67
CA THR A 167 7.88 7.37 15.90
C THR A 167 8.25 6.34 14.82
N ALA A 168 7.33 5.46 14.43
CA ALA A 168 7.54 4.49 13.36
C ALA A 168 7.68 5.17 11.98
N LEU A 169 6.86 6.19 11.72
CA LEU A 169 6.92 6.99 10.48
C LEU A 169 8.26 7.72 10.37
N GLN A 170 8.72 8.36 11.44
CA GLN A 170 10.02 9.04 11.49
C GLN A 170 11.19 8.06 11.34
N ALA A 171 11.17 6.96 12.08
CA ALA A 171 12.20 5.91 11.96
C ALA A 171 12.26 5.31 10.55
N ALA A 172 11.13 5.23 9.84
CA ALA A 172 11.09 4.81 8.45
C ALA A 172 11.55 5.91 7.46
N GLY A 173 11.80 7.16 7.91
CA GLY A 173 12.22 8.29 7.10
C GLY A 173 11.07 8.99 6.35
N GLY A 174 9.84 8.90 6.86
CA GLY A 174 8.66 9.56 6.31
C GLY A 174 8.27 9.09 4.90
N TRP A 175 7.50 9.90 4.19
CA TRP A 175 7.22 9.68 2.77
C TRP A 175 8.40 10.13 1.92
N ARG A 176 8.75 9.34 0.92
CA ARG A 176 9.89 9.60 0.05
C ARG A 176 9.46 9.79 -1.40
N GLU A 177 10.12 10.68 -2.08
CA GLU A 177 10.05 10.80 -3.53
C GLU A 177 10.81 9.66 -4.19
N GLY A 178 10.30 9.21 -5.32
CA GLY A 178 10.97 8.20 -6.11
C GLY A 178 10.09 7.70 -7.26
N PRO A 179 10.64 6.86 -8.13
CA PRO A 179 9.91 6.28 -9.25
C PRO A 179 9.06 5.07 -8.80
N PHE A 180 8.37 5.21 -7.67
CA PHE A 180 7.56 4.15 -7.03
C PHE A 180 6.35 4.78 -6.31
N PRO A 181 5.28 4.00 -6.00
CA PRO A 181 4.19 4.45 -5.15
C PRO A 181 4.71 4.78 -3.73
N GLU A 182 4.51 6.02 -3.30
CA GLU A 182 5.06 6.56 -2.06
C GLU A 182 4.48 5.90 -0.80
N ASP A 183 3.22 5.50 -0.86
CA ASP A 183 2.52 4.80 0.20
C ASP A 183 3.02 3.36 0.35
N TYR A 184 3.11 2.64 -0.77
CA TYR A 184 3.56 1.25 -0.75
C TYR A 184 5.04 1.13 -0.34
N ASP A 185 5.90 2.05 -0.78
CA ASP A 185 7.28 2.17 -0.29
C ASP A 185 7.32 2.34 1.24
N LEU A 186 6.43 3.19 1.78
CA LEU A 186 6.34 3.38 3.23
C LEU A 186 5.92 2.10 3.97
N TRP A 187 4.90 1.40 3.48
CA TRP A 187 4.43 0.15 4.12
C TRP A 187 5.52 -0.92 4.16
N LEU A 188 6.27 -1.07 3.06
CA LEU A 188 7.41 -2.00 3.00
C LEU A 188 8.51 -1.62 3.98
N ARG A 189 8.85 -0.31 4.11
CA ARG A 189 9.87 0.15 5.07
C ARG A 189 9.44 0.01 6.52
N LEU A 190 8.17 0.22 6.84
CA LEU A 190 7.65 -0.03 8.18
C LEU A 190 7.77 -1.52 8.53
N ALA A 191 7.38 -2.41 7.62
CA ALA A 191 7.52 -3.86 7.81
C ALA A 191 8.99 -4.32 7.89
N GLU A 192 9.89 -3.75 7.08
CA GLU A 192 11.34 -4.04 7.12
C GLU A 192 11.96 -3.72 8.49
N ARG A 193 11.37 -2.76 9.23
CA ARG A 193 11.77 -2.39 10.58
C ARG A 193 11.04 -3.17 11.69
N GLY A 194 10.29 -4.20 11.33
CA GLY A 194 9.54 -5.03 12.28
C GLY A 194 8.20 -4.43 12.71
N GLY A 195 7.77 -3.30 12.16
CA GLY A 195 6.47 -2.71 12.42
C GLY A 195 5.33 -3.55 11.84
N ARG A 196 4.34 -3.91 12.66
CA ARG A 196 3.15 -4.64 12.21
C ARG A 196 2.12 -3.68 11.63
N LEU A 197 1.41 -4.12 10.62
CA LEU A 197 0.37 -3.37 9.91
C LEU A 197 -0.94 -4.17 9.96
N THR A 198 -2.09 -3.47 10.04
CA THR A 198 -3.41 -4.12 9.98
C THR A 198 -4.46 -3.18 9.38
N ASN A 199 -5.61 -3.71 8.98
CA ASN A 199 -6.81 -2.92 8.72
C ASN A 199 -7.90 -3.30 9.73
N LEU A 200 -8.59 -2.29 10.26
CA LEU A 200 -9.73 -2.52 11.14
C LEU A 200 -10.92 -3.11 10.35
N PRO A 201 -11.68 -4.06 10.95
CA PRO A 201 -12.82 -4.69 10.29
C PRO A 201 -13.96 -3.73 9.92
N PRO A 202 -14.26 -2.62 10.64
CA PRO A 202 -15.31 -1.69 10.25
C PRO A 202 -14.99 -0.93 8.95
N LEU A 203 -16.02 -0.58 8.17
CA LEU A 203 -15.93 0.34 7.02
C LEU A 203 -15.80 1.77 7.57
N LEU A 204 -14.62 2.38 7.45
CA LEU A 204 -14.31 3.67 8.07
C LEU A 204 -13.91 4.76 7.08
N LEU A 205 -13.84 4.44 5.78
CA LEU A 205 -13.59 5.42 4.74
C LEU A 205 -14.46 5.14 3.51
N ASP A 206 -15.14 6.16 3.02
CA ASP A 206 -15.66 6.17 1.66
C ASP A 206 -14.55 6.65 0.74
N TRP A 207 -14.05 5.73 -0.09
CA TRP A 207 -12.90 5.91 -0.95
C TRP A 207 -13.34 6.26 -2.36
N ARG A 208 -13.01 7.46 -2.80
CA ARG A 208 -13.44 7.95 -4.12
C ARG A 208 -12.67 7.28 -5.24
N ASP A 209 -13.40 6.71 -6.18
CA ASP A 209 -12.84 6.27 -7.47
C ASP A 209 -13.12 7.31 -8.55
N SER A 210 -12.10 7.62 -9.35
CA SER A 210 -12.17 8.61 -10.41
C SER A 210 -11.24 8.22 -11.57
N PRO A 211 -11.57 8.58 -12.82
CA PRO A 211 -10.66 8.38 -13.96
C PRO A 211 -9.32 9.11 -13.82
N ARG A 212 -9.28 10.17 -13.02
CA ARG A 212 -8.10 11.03 -12.82
C ARG A 212 -7.22 10.61 -11.65
N ARG A 213 -7.49 9.46 -11.01
CA ARG A 213 -6.64 8.98 -9.89
C ARG A 213 -5.18 8.86 -10.32
N LEU A 214 -4.25 9.26 -9.45
CA LEU A 214 -2.80 9.11 -9.66
C LEU A 214 -2.42 7.68 -10.03
N THR A 215 -3.02 6.68 -9.40
CA THR A 215 -2.80 5.25 -9.71
C THR A 215 -3.13 4.86 -11.16
N ARG A 216 -3.83 5.71 -11.91
CA ARG A 216 -4.16 5.50 -13.34
C ARG A 216 -3.38 6.39 -14.29
N THR A 217 -2.88 7.52 -13.81
CA THR A 217 -2.31 8.58 -14.66
C THR A 217 -0.82 8.80 -14.44
N ASP A 218 -0.30 8.44 -13.29
CA ASP A 218 1.10 8.66 -12.94
C ASP A 218 1.94 7.39 -13.20
N PRO A 219 3.04 7.48 -13.95
CA PRO A 219 3.89 6.34 -14.30
C PRO A 219 4.56 5.65 -13.08
N ARG A 220 4.59 6.28 -11.90
CA ARG A 220 5.08 5.66 -10.67
C ARG A 220 4.29 4.42 -10.26
N TYR A 221 3.04 4.31 -10.70
CA TYR A 221 2.15 3.17 -10.42
C TYR A 221 2.16 2.09 -11.52
N ALA A 222 3.08 2.16 -12.48
CA ALA A 222 3.25 1.11 -13.48
C ALA A 222 3.71 -0.22 -12.84
N LEU A 223 3.34 -1.35 -13.47
CA LEU A 223 3.69 -2.70 -12.99
C LEU A 223 5.20 -2.84 -12.73
N GLU A 224 6.00 -2.33 -13.66
CA GLU A 224 7.46 -2.42 -13.60
C GLU A 224 8.03 -1.69 -12.36
N ARG A 225 7.40 -0.59 -11.94
CA ARG A 225 7.78 0.18 -10.73
C ARG A 225 7.41 -0.55 -9.45
N HIS A 226 6.21 -1.15 -9.40
CA HIS A 226 5.82 -2.02 -8.29
C HIS A 226 6.75 -3.24 -8.17
N VAL A 227 7.06 -3.89 -9.28
CA VAL A 227 7.98 -5.05 -9.31
C VAL A 227 9.36 -4.64 -8.84
N ALA A 228 9.91 -3.53 -9.35
CA ALA A 228 11.23 -3.03 -8.95
C ALA A 228 11.30 -2.73 -7.44
N LEU A 229 10.25 -2.11 -6.88
CA LEU A 229 10.13 -1.81 -5.45
C LEU A 229 10.08 -3.10 -4.62
N LYS A 230 9.22 -4.07 -4.98
CA LYS A 230 9.12 -5.37 -4.31
C LYS A 230 10.43 -6.14 -4.36
N CYS A 231 11.11 -6.18 -5.52
CA CYS A 231 12.40 -6.83 -5.66
C CYS A 231 13.51 -6.15 -4.83
N ALA A 232 13.47 -4.83 -4.70
CA ALA A 232 14.40 -4.10 -3.83
C ALA A 232 14.21 -4.48 -2.36
N PHE A 233 12.97 -4.58 -1.90
CA PHE A 233 12.64 -5.04 -0.55
C PHE A 233 13.06 -6.51 -0.35
N LEU A 234 12.70 -7.39 -1.28
CA LEU A 234 13.09 -8.82 -1.21
C LEU A 234 14.60 -9.00 -1.13
N ALA A 235 15.37 -8.28 -1.94
CA ALA A 235 16.83 -8.41 -1.99
C ALA A 235 17.52 -7.93 -0.71
N ARG A 236 16.97 -6.95 0.01
CA ARG A 236 17.52 -6.49 1.30
C ARG A 236 17.09 -7.36 2.48
N GLY A 237 15.93 -8.01 2.39
CA GLY A 237 15.32 -8.80 3.46
C GLY A 237 15.30 -10.30 3.15
N PRO A 238 14.16 -10.86 2.71
CA PRO A 238 13.99 -12.31 2.56
C PRO A 238 15.01 -13.02 1.64
N LEU A 239 15.59 -12.30 0.68
CA LEU A 239 16.57 -12.83 -0.28
C LEU A 239 18.00 -12.30 -0.07
N ALA A 240 18.30 -11.59 1.02
CA ALA A 240 19.58 -10.90 1.23
C ALA A 240 20.82 -11.82 1.08
N ARG A 241 20.66 -13.10 1.42
CA ARG A 241 21.73 -14.12 1.31
C ARG A 241 21.48 -15.16 0.21
N ARG A 242 20.55 -14.87 -0.71
CA ARG A 242 20.16 -15.80 -1.77
C ARG A 242 20.63 -15.27 -3.11
N ARG A 243 21.18 -16.17 -3.92
CA ARG A 243 21.62 -15.87 -5.30
C ARG A 243 20.67 -16.42 -6.35
N GLU A 244 19.77 -17.30 -5.92
CA GLU A 244 18.85 -17.97 -6.81
C GLU A 244 17.48 -18.17 -6.15
N VAL A 245 16.42 -18.10 -6.95
CA VAL A 245 15.02 -18.30 -6.56
C VAL A 245 14.29 -19.18 -7.57
N ALA A 246 13.16 -19.76 -7.17
CA ALA A 246 12.17 -20.29 -8.09
C ALA A 246 11.03 -19.28 -8.30
N LEU A 247 10.43 -19.25 -9.50
CA LEU A 247 9.27 -18.40 -9.83
C LEU A 247 8.10 -19.27 -10.27
N TRP A 248 6.97 -19.15 -9.58
CA TRP A 248 5.71 -19.67 -10.08
C TRP A 248 5.03 -18.60 -10.92
N GLY A 249 4.94 -18.82 -12.23
CA GLY A 249 4.42 -17.92 -13.26
C GLY A 249 5.49 -17.52 -14.27
N ALA A 250 5.43 -18.09 -15.48
CA ALA A 250 6.30 -17.76 -16.62
C ALA A 250 5.62 -16.77 -17.61
N GLY A 251 4.66 -15.98 -17.13
CA GLY A 251 3.96 -14.93 -17.87
C GLY A 251 4.64 -13.57 -17.78
N ARG A 252 3.92 -12.50 -18.18
CA ARG A 252 4.42 -11.11 -18.17
C ARG A 252 4.97 -10.72 -16.78
N THR A 253 4.18 -10.95 -15.72
CA THR A 253 4.57 -10.59 -14.35
C THR A 253 5.80 -11.36 -13.90
N GLY A 254 5.84 -12.70 -14.10
CA GLY A 254 7.01 -13.51 -13.73
C GLY A 254 8.29 -13.10 -14.47
N LYS A 255 8.18 -12.75 -15.77
CA LYS A 255 9.32 -12.22 -16.54
C LYS A 255 9.82 -10.90 -15.96
N ALA A 256 8.91 -9.98 -15.60
CA ALA A 256 9.28 -8.70 -14.99
C ALA A 256 9.99 -8.91 -13.64
N PHE A 257 9.53 -9.87 -12.81
CA PHE A 257 10.22 -10.25 -11.57
C PHE A 257 11.60 -10.84 -11.85
N ALA A 258 11.72 -11.76 -12.81
CA ALA A 258 13.01 -12.36 -13.18
C ALA A 258 14.03 -11.31 -13.61
N ASP A 259 13.65 -10.37 -14.47
CA ASP A 259 14.51 -9.30 -14.95
C ASP A 259 14.91 -8.34 -13.80
N ALA A 260 13.98 -7.98 -12.93
CA ALA A 260 14.23 -7.08 -11.80
C ALA A 260 15.09 -7.75 -10.68
N LEU A 261 14.96 -9.05 -10.47
CA LEU A 261 15.79 -9.83 -9.55
C LEU A 261 17.20 -9.99 -10.10
N LEU A 262 17.34 -10.33 -11.39
CA LEU A 262 18.65 -10.46 -12.05
C LEU A 262 19.45 -9.16 -11.96
N ALA A 263 18.81 -8.01 -12.15
CA ALA A 263 19.44 -6.70 -11.97
C ALA A 263 19.94 -6.44 -10.52
N ARG A 264 19.58 -7.31 -9.57
CA ARG A 264 20.03 -7.29 -8.17
C ARG A 264 20.91 -8.47 -7.79
N GLY A 265 21.38 -9.21 -8.79
CA GLY A 265 22.27 -10.35 -8.59
C GLY A 265 21.56 -11.61 -8.09
N VAL A 266 20.25 -11.72 -8.27
CA VAL A 266 19.46 -12.91 -7.93
C VAL A 266 18.91 -13.51 -9.22
N SER A 267 19.38 -14.71 -9.58
CA SER A 267 18.93 -15.45 -10.77
C SER A 267 17.66 -16.25 -10.50
N VAL A 268 16.98 -16.66 -11.56
CA VAL A 268 15.89 -17.64 -11.48
C VAL A 268 16.43 -18.98 -11.94
N GLY A 269 16.40 -19.99 -11.06
CA GLY A 269 16.84 -21.34 -11.37
C GLY A 269 15.72 -22.25 -11.88
N LEU A 270 14.46 -21.90 -11.60
CA LEU A 270 13.31 -22.70 -11.99
C LEU A 270 12.07 -21.82 -12.20
N PHE A 271 11.35 -22.04 -13.28
CA PHE A 271 9.98 -21.54 -13.44
C PHE A 271 8.98 -22.69 -13.28
N VAL A 272 7.84 -22.39 -12.62
CA VAL A 272 6.67 -23.27 -12.58
C VAL A 272 5.53 -22.58 -13.31
N ASP A 273 4.88 -23.23 -14.27
CA ASP A 273 3.74 -22.67 -14.99
C ASP A 273 2.72 -23.78 -15.32
N VAL A 274 1.46 -23.39 -15.46
CA VAL A 274 0.36 -24.31 -15.85
C VAL A 274 0.17 -24.41 -17.36
N ASP A 275 0.73 -23.47 -18.13
CA ASP A 275 0.59 -23.43 -19.59
C ASP A 275 1.48 -24.51 -20.24
N ARG A 276 0.85 -25.56 -20.78
CA ARG A 276 1.52 -26.66 -21.47
C ARG A 276 2.46 -26.23 -22.60
N ARG A 277 2.20 -25.07 -23.22
CA ARG A 277 3.05 -24.54 -24.30
C ARG A 277 4.39 -24.01 -23.80
N LYS A 278 4.52 -23.73 -22.49
CA LYS A 278 5.73 -23.24 -21.84
C LYS A 278 6.51 -24.37 -21.15
N ILE A 279 5.80 -25.36 -20.63
CA ILE A 279 6.42 -26.52 -19.94
C ILE A 279 7.39 -27.23 -20.88
N GLY A 280 8.58 -27.58 -20.37
CA GLY A 280 9.67 -28.17 -21.12
C GLY A 280 10.54 -27.18 -21.89
N ARG A 281 10.20 -25.87 -21.88
CA ARG A 281 11.01 -24.82 -22.49
C ARG A 281 11.95 -24.18 -21.48
N THR A 282 12.91 -23.42 -21.99
CA THR A 282 13.82 -22.58 -21.19
C THR A 282 13.36 -21.12 -21.27
N LEU A 283 13.30 -20.44 -20.13
CA LEU A 283 12.99 -19.03 -20.02
C LEU A 283 14.07 -18.32 -19.18
N ARG A 284 14.71 -17.28 -19.70
CA ARG A 284 15.80 -16.56 -19.00
C ARG A 284 16.91 -17.49 -18.50
N GLY A 285 17.22 -18.54 -19.22
CA GLY A 285 18.23 -19.53 -18.86
C GLY A 285 17.74 -20.63 -17.90
N ALA A 286 16.51 -20.54 -17.36
CA ALA A 286 15.97 -21.51 -16.42
C ALA A 286 14.88 -22.40 -17.07
N PRO A 287 14.78 -23.69 -16.68
CA PRO A 287 13.74 -24.59 -17.16
C PRO A 287 12.35 -24.15 -16.66
N VAL A 288 11.32 -24.39 -17.47
CA VAL A 288 9.91 -24.24 -17.10
C VAL A 288 9.31 -25.62 -16.90
N VAL A 289 8.81 -25.88 -15.68
CA VAL A 289 8.18 -27.17 -15.30
C VAL A 289 6.69 -27.01 -14.99
N GLY A 290 5.97 -28.11 -14.96
CA GLY A 290 4.59 -28.16 -14.52
C GLY A 290 4.43 -28.12 -13.00
N PRO A 291 3.20 -27.86 -12.47
CA PRO A 291 2.93 -27.86 -11.03
C PRO A 291 3.33 -29.16 -10.34
N GLY A 292 3.14 -30.32 -10.97
CA GLY A 292 3.52 -31.62 -10.42
C GLY A 292 5.02 -31.79 -10.12
N GLU A 293 5.85 -30.94 -10.72
CA GLU A 293 7.29 -30.93 -10.51
C GLU A 293 7.76 -29.82 -9.54
N VAL A 294 6.85 -29.12 -8.84
CA VAL A 294 7.20 -28.03 -7.93
C VAL A 294 8.17 -28.46 -6.82
N GLY A 295 8.23 -29.74 -6.51
CA GLY A 295 9.22 -30.33 -5.60
C GLY A 295 10.67 -30.00 -5.96
N ARG A 296 10.98 -29.74 -7.24
CA ARG A 296 12.30 -29.29 -7.72
C ARG A 296 12.69 -27.90 -7.20
N ALA A 297 11.72 -27.09 -6.74
CA ALA A 297 11.99 -25.81 -6.09
C ALA A 297 12.44 -25.94 -4.63
N ARG A 298 12.51 -27.16 -4.05
CA ARG A 298 12.93 -27.33 -2.66
C ARG A 298 14.36 -26.81 -2.46
N GLY A 299 14.54 -26.05 -1.38
CA GLY A 299 15.82 -25.38 -1.07
C GLY A 299 15.97 -23.99 -1.70
N LEU A 300 15.17 -23.63 -2.70
CA LEU A 300 15.08 -22.29 -3.26
C LEU A 300 13.90 -21.51 -2.64
N PRO A 301 14.05 -20.22 -2.34
CA PRO A 301 12.90 -19.36 -2.07
C PRO A 301 11.99 -19.33 -3.30
N LEU A 302 10.71 -19.65 -3.13
CA LEU A 302 9.75 -19.64 -4.24
C LEU A 302 8.90 -18.36 -4.20
N LEU A 303 8.86 -17.63 -5.31
CA LEU A 303 8.01 -16.44 -5.46
C LEU A 303 6.84 -16.75 -6.40
N VAL A 304 5.62 -16.51 -5.94
CA VAL A 304 4.40 -16.72 -6.73
C VAL A 304 4.01 -15.41 -7.42
N ALA A 305 4.32 -15.29 -8.71
CA ALA A 305 4.15 -14.09 -9.53
C ALA A 305 2.96 -14.23 -10.51
N VAL A 306 1.78 -14.63 -10.01
CA VAL A 306 0.57 -14.88 -10.81
C VAL A 306 -0.57 -14.00 -10.31
N GLY A 307 -0.90 -12.94 -11.05
CA GLY A 307 -1.97 -11.99 -10.73
C GLY A 307 -3.35 -12.35 -11.28
N ALA A 308 -3.55 -13.53 -11.89
CA ALA A 308 -4.85 -13.92 -12.40
C ALA A 308 -5.86 -14.12 -11.26
N PRO A 309 -7.12 -13.67 -11.41
CA PRO A 309 -8.15 -13.82 -10.39
C PRO A 309 -8.30 -15.28 -9.94
N GLY A 310 -8.29 -15.53 -8.63
CA GLY A 310 -8.43 -16.86 -8.04
C GLY A 310 -7.19 -17.75 -8.09
N ALA A 311 -6.20 -17.46 -8.94
CA ALA A 311 -5.00 -18.29 -9.11
C ALA A 311 -4.21 -18.43 -7.81
N ARG A 312 -4.04 -17.36 -7.04
CA ARG A 312 -3.30 -17.37 -5.77
C ARG A 312 -3.86 -18.39 -4.78
N ARG A 313 -5.18 -18.48 -4.66
CA ARG A 313 -5.83 -19.48 -3.79
C ARG A 313 -5.51 -20.91 -4.24
N LEU A 314 -5.57 -21.19 -5.54
CA LEU A 314 -5.28 -22.51 -6.10
C LEU A 314 -3.79 -22.87 -5.90
N ILE A 315 -2.90 -21.92 -6.15
CA ILE A 315 -1.45 -22.11 -5.99
C ILE A 315 -1.09 -22.34 -4.52
N ARG A 316 -1.68 -21.60 -3.58
CA ARG A 316 -1.51 -21.81 -2.13
C ARG A 316 -1.92 -23.24 -1.73
N ALA A 317 -3.06 -23.71 -2.22
CA ALA A 317 -3.53 -25.08 -1.95
C ALA A 317 -2.59 -26.13 -2.54
N GLU A 318 -2.05 -25.90 -3.74
CA GLU A 318 -1.09 -26.80 -4.39
C GLU A 318 0.24 -26.87 -3.62
N LEU A 319 0.78 -25.70 -3.26
CA LEU A 319 2.02 -25.60 -2.49
C LEU A 319 1.88 -26.22 -1.10
N SER A 320 0.75 -26.02 -0.44
CA SER A 320 0.45 -26.67 0.86
C SER A 320 0.42 -28.19 0.74
N ARG A 321 -0.24 -28.75 -0.31
CA ARG A 321 -0.25 -30.19 -0.59
C ARG A 321 1.18 -30.74 -0.89
N ALA A 322 2.01 -29.92 -1.55
CA ALA A 322 3.39 -30.24 -1.79
C ALA A 322 4.31 -30.03 -0.57
N GLY A 323 3.76 -29.63 0.59
CA GLY A 323 4.49 -29.45 1.84
C GLY A 323 5.30 -28.15 1.95
N PHE A 324 5.00 -27.12 1.13
CA PHE A 324 5.58 -25.79 1.25
C PHE A 324 4.78 -24.93 2.23
N ARG A 325 5.46 -24.13 3.04
CA ARG A 325 4.89 -23.20 4.02
C ARG A 325 5.06 -21.76 3.57
N GLU A 326 3.95 -21.00 3.52
CA GLU A 326 3.99 -19.58 3.17
C GLU A 326 4.81 -18.77 4.19
N LEU A 327 5.45 -17.71 3.74
CA LEU A 327 6.42 -16.86 4.43
C LEU A 327 7.76 -17.54 4.75
N ARG A 328 7.81 -18.87 4.86
CA ARG A 328 9.04 -19.62 5.07
C ARG A 328 9.66 -20.09 3.75
N ASP A 329 8.89 -20.87 3.00
CA ASP A 329 9.40 -21.56 1.79
C ASP A 329 9.00 -20.79 0.52
N TYR A 330 7.87 -20.07 0.56
CA TYR A 330 7.39 -19.23 -0.54
C TYR A 330 6.70 -17.94 -0.09
N ARG A 331 6.58 -16.99 -1.03
CA ARG A 331 5.80 -15.75 -0.89
C ARG A 331 5.01 -15.47 -2.15
N CYS A 332 3.74 -15.02 -1.99
CA CYS A 332 2.99 -14.45 -3.09
C CYS A 332 3.44 -12.99 -3.33
N VAL A 333 3.71 -12.66 -4.59
CA VAL A 333 4.21 -11.33 -4.99
C VAL A 333 3.35 -10.66 -6.06
N ALA A 334 2.23 -11.35 -6.47
CA ALA A 334 1.22 -10.81 -7.37
C ALA A 334 -0.15 -11.46 -7.16
#